data_4f58ecf16a4919c7147031809c9ee7c1
#
_entry.id   4f58ecf16a4919c7147031809c9ee7c1
#
_cell.length_a   1.000
_cell.length_b   1.000
_cell.length_c   1.000
_cell.angle_alpha   90.00
_cell.angle_beta   90.00
_cell.angle_gamma   90.00
#
_symmetry.space_group_name_H-M   'P 1'
#
loop_
_entity.id
_entity.type
_entity.pdbx_description
1 polymer ?
#
loop_
_entity_poly.entity_id
_entity_poly.type
_entity_poly.pdbx_seq_one_letter_code
_entity_poly.pdbx_strand_id
1 'polypeptide(L)'
;VFKTQQLSKILSAFKRTKIHLAVVTDEYGGTLGIVTMEDLLEEIVGEIWDEDEEIEHNYYKIGKGEFLVNGDMELEDMLGLFDMDEDSLECDSVTVGGYILEHAGTIPHKRDNIEADGFKFTVMEVKDQRILRVVVKKNDTAEENESDEKKEDKKSE
;
A
#
# COMPACT_ATOMS: atom_id res chain seq x y z
N VAL A 1 -16.66 -13.17 -3.73
CA VAL A 1 -16.31 -13.76 -2.43
C VAL A 1 -17.56 -13.95 -1.57
N PHE A 2 -17.55 -14.92 -0.70
CA PHE A 2 -18.69 -15.21 0.19
C PHE A 2 -18.52 -14.49 1.53
N LYS A 3 -19.63 -14.06 2.14
CA LYS A 3 -19.65 -13.38 3.45
C LYS A 3 -18.97 -14.17 4.58
N THR A 4 -18.92 -15.51 4.48
CA THR A 4 -18.30 -16.42 5.47
C THR A 4 -16.84 -16.75 5.16
N GLN A 5 -16.27 -16.18 4.10
CA GLN A 5 -14.90 -16.46 3.69
C GLN A 5 -13.91 -15.75 4.61
N GLN A 6 -12.87 -16.47 5.03
CA GLN A 6 -11.81 -15.90 5.87
C GLN A 6 -11.05 -14.78 5.15
N LEU A 7 -10.77 -13.68 5.86
CA LEU A 7 -10.05 -12.51 5.34
C LEU A 7 -8.69 -12.87 4.73
N SER A 8 -7.93 -13.77 5.37
CA SER A 8 -6.63 -14.23 4.86
C SER A 8 -6.72 -14.90 3.48
N LYS A 9 -7.81 -15.62 3.20
CA LYS A 9 -8.04 -16.24 1.89
C LYS A 9 -8.41 -15.21 0.83
N ILE A 10 -9.21 -14.21 1.20
CA ILE A 10 -9.58 -13.11 0.30
C ILE A 10 -8.34 -12.29 -0.03
N LEU A 11 -7.53 -11.93 0.97
CA LEU A 11 -6.27 -11.19 0.78
C LEU A 11 -5.30 -11.96 -0.13
N SER A 12 -5.17 -13.28 0.09
CA SER A 12 -4.32 -14.13 -0.77
C SER A 12 -4.83 -14.20 -2.21
N ALA A 13 -6.15 -14.21 -2.41
CA ALA A 13 -6.76 -14.18 -3.74
C ALA A 13 -6.52 -12.83 -4.42
N PHE A 14 -6.69 -11.71 -3.72
CA PHE A 14 -6.42 -10.36 -4.23
C PHE A 14 -4.96 -10.21 -4.70
N LYS A 15 -4.01 -10.66 -3.86
CA LYS A 15 -2.58 -10.65 -4.22
C LYS A 15 -2.29 -11.46 -5.49
N ARG A 16 -2.85 -12.66 -5.59
CA ARG A 16 -2.62 -13.57 -6.72
C ARG A 16 -3.20 -13.04 -8.02
N THR A 17 -4.41 -12.46 -7.96
CA THR A 17 -5.15 -11.99 -9.14
C THR A 17 -4.89 -10.53 -9.48
N LYS A 18 -4.15 -9.80 -8.63
CA LYS A 18 -3.92 -8.34 -8.74
C LYS A 18 -5.22 -7.54 -8.82
N ILE A 19 -6.28 -8.03 -8.18
CA ILE A 19 -7.58 -7.37 -8.07
C ILE A 19 -7.67 -6.75 -6.68
N HIS A 20 -8.17 -5.53 -6.59
CA HIS A 20 -8.25 -4.76 -5.35
C HIS A 20 -9.69 -4.58 -4.85
N LEU A 21 -10.67 -5.15 -5.56
CA LEU A 21 -12.08 -5.07 -5.21
C LEU A 21 -12.79 -6.38 -5.56
N ALA A 22 -13.68 -6.84 -4.69
CA ALA A 22 -14.55 -7.99 -4.95
C ALA A 22 -15.98 -7.73 -4.49
N VAL A 23 -16.92 -8.37 -5.18
CA VAL A 23 -18.33 -8.39 -4.75
C VAL A 23 -18.52 -9.47 -3.69
N VAL A 24 -19.18 -9.12 -2.59
CA VAL A 24 -19.57 -10.06 -1.54
C VAL A 24 -20.96 -10.57 -1.81
N THR A 25 -21.11 -11.88 -1.80
CA THR A 25 -22.40 -12.56 -2.06
C THR A 25 -22.82 -13.43 -0.89
N ASP A 26 -24.14 -13.62 -0.77
CA ASP A 26 -24.73 -14.63 0.11
C ASP A 26 -24.76 -16.03 -0.54
N GLU A 27 -25.31 -17.02 0.18
CA GLU A 27 -25.40 -18.41 -0.25
C GLU A 27 -26.41 -18.61 -1.41
N TYR A 28 -27.24 -17.63 -1.67
CA TYR A 28 -28.28 -17.65 -2.72
C TYR A 28 -27.85 -16.86 -3.97
N GLY A 29 -26.63 -16.31 -3.95
CA GLY A 29 -26.10 -15.49 -5.05
C GLY A 29 -26.52 -14.02 -4.99
N GLY A 30 -27.21 -13.59 -3.92
CA GLY A 30 -27.56 -12.18 -3.69
C GLY A 30 -26.31 -11.35 -3.36
N THR A 31 -26.21 -10.17 -3.94
CA THR A 31 -25.12 -9.23 -3.66
C THR A 31 -25.36 -8.53 -2.32
N LEU A 32 -24.42 -8.68 -1.40
CA LEU A 32 -24.42 -8.03 -0.07
C LEU A 32 -23.67 -6.69 -0.07
N GLY A 33 -22.67 -6.56 -0.93
CA GLY A 33 -21.85 -5.36 -1.02
C GLY A 33 -20.54 -5.63 -1.75
N ILE A 34 -19.57 -4.77 -1.51
CA ILE A 34 -18.21 -4.90 -2.03
C ILE A 34 -17.22 -4.91 -0.88
N VAL A 35 -16.06 -5.51 -1.10
CA VAL A 35 -14.90 -5.45 -0.23
C VAL A 35 -13.67 -5.03 -1.04
N THR A 36 -12.89 -4.12 -0.50
CA THR A 36 -11.67 -3.62 -1.12
C THR A 36 -10.42 -4.18 -0.43
N MET A 37 -9.26 -4.03 -1.05
CA MET A 37 -7.97 -4.36 -0.43
C MET A 37 -7.75 -3.53 0.83
N GLU A 38 -8.17 -2.27 0.80
CA GLU A 38 -8.07 -1.32 1.90
C GLU A 38 -8.91 -1.77 3.10
N ASP A 39 -10.14 -2.25 2.88
CA ASP A 39 -11.00 -2.79 3.93
C ASP A 39 -10.36 -4.02 4.61
N LEU A 40 -9.76 -4.91 3.81
CA LEU A 40 -9.06 -6.10 4.33
C LEU A 40 -7.82 -5.71 5.16
N LEU A 41 -7.07 -4.71 4.71
CA LEU A 41 -5.90 -4.23 5.44
C LEU A 41 -6.31 -3.53 6.74
N GLU A 42 -7.39 -2.76 6.71
CA GLU A 42 -7.94 -2.11 7.90
C GLU A 42 -8.32 -3.13 8.98
N GLU A 43 -8.98 -4.21 8.61
CA GLU A 43 -9.39 -5.25 9.54
C GLU A 43 -8.18 -6.03 10.09
N ILE A 44 -7.19 -6.33 9.26
CA ILE A 44 -5.95 -7.00 9.68
C ILE A 44 -5.14 -6.10 10.62
N VAL A 45 -5.04 -4.81 10.33
CA VAL A 45 -4.37 -3.83 11.19
C VAL A 45 -5.11 -3.67 12.52
N GLY A 46 -6.45 -3.70 12.51
CA GLY A 46 -7.25 -3.67 13.74
C GLY A 46 -7.07 -4.91 14.61
N GLU A 47 -6.93 -6.10 14.01
CA GLU A 47 -6.72 -7.36 14.73
C GLU A 47 -5.28 -7.55 15.26
N ILE A 48 -4.28 -6.92 14.63
CA ILE A 48 -2.86 -7.00 15.05
C ILE A 48 -2.57 -6.12 16.27
N TRP A 49 -3.47 -5.22 16.62
CA TRP A 49 -3.29 -4.25 17.69
C TRP A 49 -4.17 -4.51 18.91
N ASP A 50 -4.01 -5.66 19.51
CA ASP A 50 -4.29 -5.82 20.93
C ASP A 50 -3.10 -5.21 21.71
N GLU A 51 -3.38 -4.38 22.71
CA GLU A 51 -2.45 -3.44 23.35
C GLU A 51 -1.25 -4.09 24.07
N ASP A 52 -1.01 -5.39 23.92
CA ASP A 52 -0.05 -6.17 24.71
C ASP A 52 1.08 -6.85 23.92
N GLU A 53 1.22 -6.64 22.60
CA GLU A 53 2.38 -7.17 21.86
C GLU A 53 3.24 -6.04 21.26
N GLU A 54 4.25 -5.64 22.01
CA GLU A 54 5.45 -4.94 21.52
C GLU A 54 6.23 -5.85 20.56
N ILE A 55 5.75 -6.04 19.33
CA ILE A 55 6.58 -6.55 18.25
C ILE A 55 6.96 -5.36 17.39
N GLU A 56 8.21 -4.95 17.51
CA GLU A 56 8.88 -3.91 16.71
C GLU A 56 8.98 -4.29 15.23
N HIS A 57 7.85 -4.44 14.55
CA HIS A 57 7.84 -4.49 13.10
C HIS A 57 7.38 -3.13 12.56
N ASN A 58 8.34 -2.31 12.14
CA ASN A 58 8.08 -1.02 11.52
C ASN A 58 7.36 -1.14 10.18
N TYR A 59 7.30 -2.33 9.59
CA TYR A 59 6.67 -2.56 8.29
C TYR A 59 6.18 -4.00 8.09
N TYR A 60 5.23 -4.17 7.17
CA TYR A 60 4.74 -5.45 6.67
C TYR A 60 4.68 -5.44 5.14
N LYS A 61 5.21 -6.47 4.50
CA LYS A 61 5.09 -6.64 3.05
C LYS A 61 3.72 -7.19 2.72
N ILE A 62 2.87 -6.39 2.05
CA ILE A 62 1.49 -6.75 1.69
C ILE A 62 1.34 -7.16 0.22
N GLY A 63 2.30 -6.82 -0.63
CA GLY A 63 2.30 -7.16 -2.05
C GLY A 63 3.69 -7.00 -2.68
N LYS A 64 3.78 -7.23 -3.97
CA LYS A 64 5.00 -6.96 -4.74
C LYS A 64 5.16 -5.44 -4.86
N GLY A 65 6.22 -4.89 -4.25
CA GLY A 65 6.45 -3.45 -4.22
C GLY A 65 5.42 -2.66 -3.40
N GLU A 66 4.73 -3.33 -2.47
CA GLU A 66 3.76 -2.70 -1.55
C GLU A 66 4.06 -3.09 -0.11
N PHE A 67 4.15 -2.09 0.76
CA PHE A 67 4.42 -2.25 2.18
C PHE A 67 3.45 -1.42 3.03
N LEU A 68 2.98 -2.02 4.12
CA LEU A 68 2.33 -1.28 5.20
C LEU A 68 3.43 -0.85 6.18
N VAL A 69 3.58 0.44 6.41
CA VAL A 69 4.63 0.99 7.27
C VAL A 69 4.05 1.87 8.38
N ASN A 70 4.79 2.02 9.46
CA ASN A 70 4.47 2.99 10.50
C ASN A 70 4.78 4.40 10.01
N GLY A 71 3.97 5.37 10.42
CA GLY A 71 4.22 6.77 10.09
C GLY A 71 5.48 7.35 10.73
N ASP A 72 5.93 6.78 11.85
CA ASP A 72 7.17 7.14 12.57
C ASP A 72 8.41 6.39 12.07
N MET A 73 8.25 5.46 11.11
CA MET A 73 9.37 4.80 10.43
C MET A 73 10.28 5.84 9.78
N GLU A 74 11.59 5.66 9.90
CA GLU A 74 12.55 6.52 9.22
C GLU A 74 12.43 6.40 7.70
N LEU A 75 12.53 7.52 7.01
CA LEU A 75 12.36 7.57 5.55
C LEU A 75 13.45 6.75 4.84
N GLU A 76 14.67 6.76 5.38
CA GLU A 76 15.80 5.95 4.91
C GLU A 76 15.47 4.46 4.96
N ASP A 77 14.90 3.96 6.08
CA ASP A 77 14.49 2.57 6.22
C ASP A 77 13.40 2.20 5.22
N MET A 78 12.44 3.10 4.98
CA MET A 78 11.41 2.90 3.96
C MET A 78 12.01 2.80 2.56
N LEU A 79 12.95 3.69 2.20
CA LEU A 79 13.64 3.65 0.91
C LEU A 79 14.43 2.35 0.74
N GLY A 80 15.06 1.84 1.80
CA GLY A 80 15.74 0.55 1.83
C GLY A 80 14.83 -0.63 1.45
N LEU A 81 13.52 -0.57 1.76
CA LEU A 81 12.55 -1.59 1.35
C LEU A 81 12.36 -1.66 -0.18
N PHE A 82 12.68 -0.59 -0.89
CA PHE A 82 12.59 -0.47 -2.35
C PHE A 82 13.95 -0.48 -3.05
N ASP A 83 15.02 -0.86 -2.32
CA ASP A 83 16.40 -0.85 -2.83
C ASP A 83 16.85 0.54 -3.34
N MET A 84 16.45 1.60 -2.64
CA MET A 84 16.78 3.00 -2.95
C MET A 84 17.62 3.62 -1.84
N ASP A 85 18.50 4.52 -2.23
CA ASP A 85 19.37 5.28 -1.31
C ASP A 85 18.65 6.53 -0.75
N GLU A 86 19.12 7.04 0.41
CA GLU A 86 18.60 8.27 1.04
C GLU A 86 18.62 9.48 0.09
N ASP A 87 19.64 9.60 -0.74
CA ASP A 87 19.77 10.70 -1.72
C ASP A 87 18.72 10.66 -2.84
N SER A 88 17.86 9.65 -2.87
CA SER A 88 16.82 9.49 -3.89
C SER A 88 15.65 10.47 -3.72
N LEU A 89 15.51 11.06 -2.53
CA LEU A 89 14.45 12.02 -2.21
C LEU A 89 15.06 13.32 -1.67
N GLU A 90 14.66 14.45 -2.24
CA GLU A 90 14.99 15.77 -1.72
C GLU A 90 13.88 16.21 -0.74
N CYS A 91 14.08 16.00 0.56
CA CYS A 91 13.14 16.42 1.59
C CYS A 91 13.85 16.70 2.93
N ASP A 92 13.23 17.53 3.76
CA ASP A 92 13.72 17.84 5.11
C ASP A 92 13.15 16.87 6.17
N SER A 93 12.23 15.98 5.76
CA SER A 93 11.54 15.06 6.66
C SER A 93 12.38 13.83 6.97
N VAL A 94 12.41 13.43 8.23
CA VAL A 94 13.11 12.24 8.72
C VAL A 94 12.23 10.99 8.70
N THR A 95 10.90 11.17 8.88
CA THR A 95 9.93 10.06 8.95
C THR A 95 9.00 10.03 7.76
N VAL A 96 8.43 8.84 7.49
CA VAL A 96 7.42 8.65 6.44
C VAL A 96 6.21 9.56 6.65
N GLY A 97 5.70 9.66 7.88
CA GLY A 97 4.58 10.54 8.21
C GLY A 97 4.91 12.01 7.97
N GLY A 98 6.10 12.46 8.35
CA GLY A 98 6.59 13.82 8.10
C GLY A 98 6.68 14.13 6.60
N TYR A 99 7.22 13.22 5.82
CA TYR A 99 7.31 13.34 4.37
C TYR A 99 5.93 13.48 3.71
N ILE A 100 4.95 12.68 4.15
CA ILE A 100 3.58 12.76 3.63
C ILE A 100 2.94 14.11 4.00
N LEU A 101 3.11 14.59 5.24
CA LEU A 101 2.58 15.89 5.67
C LEU A 101 3.18 17.04 4.87
N GLU A 102 4.49 16.99 4.58
CA GLU A 102 5.19 17.99 3.78
C GLU A 102 4.60 18.09 2.37
N HIS A 103 4.33 16.93 1.72
CA HIS A 103 3.79 16.88 0.37
C HIS A 103 2.27 17.11 0.30
N ALA A 104 1.53 16.70 1.34
CA ALA A 104 0.08 16.94 1.41
C ALA A 104 -0.28 18.40 1.72
N GLY A 105 0.61 19.13 2.39
CA GLY A 105 0.38 20.53 2.82
C GLY A 105 -0.67 20.69 3.92
N THR A 106 -1.35 19.63 4.30
CA THR A 106 -2.36 19.55 5.38
C THR A 106 -2.35 18.15 5.98
N ILE A 107 -2.99 17.99 7.14
CA ILE A 107 -3.14 16.68 7.77
C ILE A 107 -4.11 15.84 6.93
N PRO A 108 -3.68 14.73 6.31
CA PRO A 108 -4.54 13.89 5.52
C PRO A 108 -5.54 13.13 6.40
N HIS A 109 -6.61 12.69 5.77
CA HIS A 109 -7.60 11.81 6.37
C HIS A 109 -7.31 10.35 6.03
N LYS A 110 -7.93 9.44 6.76
CA LYS A 110 -7.92 8.02 6.44
C LYS A 110 -8.40 7.79 5.00
N ARG A 111 -7.65 6.95 4.26
CA ARG A 111 -7.85 6.63 2.83
C ARG A 111 -7.45 7.72 1.83
N ASP A 112 -6.89 8.82 2.29
CA ASP A 112 -6.28 9.77 1.36
C ASP A 112 -5.06 9.17 0.67
N ASN A 113 -4.92 9.50 -0.61
CA ASN A 113 -3.79 9.09 -1.42
C ASN A 113 -2.92 10.32 -1.71
N ILE A 114 -1.64 10.19 -1.44
CA ILE A 114 -0.63 11.20 -1.75
C ILE A 114 0.38 10.56 -2.70
N GLU A 115 0.65 11.22 -3.81
CA GLU A 115 1.66 10.78 -4.78
C GLU A 115 2.83 11.77 -4.77
N ALA A 116 4.03 11.27 -4.55
CA ALA A 116 5.26 12.05 -4.55
C ALA A 116 6.46 11.18 -4.92
N ASP A 117 7.36 11.72 -5.72
CA ASP A 117 8.66 11.13 -6.08
C ASP A 117 8.60 9.65 -6.55
N GLY A 118 7.55 9.31 -7.29
CA GLY A 118 7.35 7.96 -7.82
C GLY A 118 6.77 6.96 -6.82
N PHE A 119 6.29 7.43 -5.67
CA PHE A 119 5.57 6.64 -4.69
C PHE A 119 4.12 7.08 -4.58
N LYS A 120 3.26 6.12 -4.27
CA LYS A 120 1.88 6.34 -3.83
C LYS A 120 1.76 5.94 -2.36
N PHE A 121 1.34 6.88 -1.54
CA PHE A 121 1.06 6.70 -0.12
C PHE A 121 -0.44 6.69 0.11
N THR A 122 -0.97 5.63 0.69
CA THR A 122 -2.37 5.55 1.12
C THR A 122 -2.43 5.57 2.64
N VAL A 123 -3.03 6.61 3.19
CA VAL A 123 -3.12 6.80 4.64
C VAL A 123 -4.15 5.82 5.22
N MET A 124 -3.73 4.94 6.10
CA MET A 124 -4.59 3.92 6.71
C MET A 124 -5.11 4.33 8.09
N GLU A 125 -4.30 5.05 8.85
CA GLU A 125 -4.66 5.47 10.20
C GLU A 125 -4.04 6.82 10.54
N VAL A 126 -4.87 7.71 11.10
CA VAL A 126 -4.47 9.03 11.65
C VAL A 126 -5.05 9.18 13.04
N LYS A 127 -4.23 9.59 14.00
CA LYS A 127 -4.65 9.90 15.37
C LYS A 127 -3.87 11.10 15.90
N ASP A 128 -4.55 12.01 16.58
CA ASP A 128 -3.96 13.20 17.20
C ASP A 128 -3.04 13.98 16.23
N GLN A 129 -3.51 14.19 14.98
CA GLN A 129 -2.79 14.87 13.91
C GLN A 129 -1.50 14.16 13.45
N ARG A 130 -1.33 12.90 13.80
CA ARG A 130 -0.22 12.05 13.37
C ARG A 130 -0.69 10.95 12.45
N ILE A 131 0.06 10.71 11.40
CA ILE A 131 -0.12 9.53 10.54
C ILE A 131 0.52 8.34 11.27
N LEU A 132 -0.29 7.34 11.58
CA LEU A 132 0.18 6.14 12.30
C LEU A 132 0.52 5.00 11.35
N ARG A 133 -0.26 4.85 10.27
CA ARG A 133 -0.12 3.73 9.30
C ARG A 133 -0.31 4.21 7.89
N VAL A 134 0.55 3.71 7.01
CA VAL A 134 0.56 4.07 5.59
C VAL A 134 0.86 2.85 4.74
N VAL A 135 0.12 2.66 3.67
CA VAL A 135 0.51 1.76 2.58
C VAL A 135 1.36 2.53 1.59
N VAL A 136 2.58 2.05 1.36
CA VAL A 136 3.52 2.62 0.40
C VAL A 136 3.64 1.69 -0.80
N LYS A 137 3.45 2.24 -1.98
CA LYS A 137 3.62 1.55 -3.26
C LYS A 137 4.52 2.37 -4.16
N LYS A 138 5.50 1.72 -4.78
CA LYS A 138 6.28 2.33 -5.84
C LYS A 138 5.50 2.29 -7.15
N ASN A 139 5.35 3.44 -7.82
CA ASN A 139 4.70 3.52 -9.12
C ASN A 139 5.63 2.91 -10.19
N ASP A 140 5.19 1.86 -10.87
CA ASP A 140 5.90 1.20 -11.98
C ASP A 140 5.81 2.08 -13.25
N THR A 141 6.47 3.23 -13.28
CA THR A 141 6.48 4.10 -14.47
C THR A 141 7.63 3.80 -15.44
N ALA A 142 8.42 2.74 -15.23
CA ALA A 142 9.65 2.49 -15.98
C ALA A 142 9.74 1.13 -16.71
N GLU A 143 8.77 0.22 -16.60
CA GLU A 143 8.88 -1.11 -17.26
C GLU A 143 7.96 -1.31 -18.47
N GLU A 144 7.07 -0.38 -18.81
CA GLU A 144 6.19 -0.51 -20.00
C GLU A 144 6.81 -0.03 -21.31
N ASN A 145 7.96 0.68 -21.29
CA ASN A 145 8.57 1.21 -22.51
C ASN A 145 9.67 0.32 -23.12
N GLU A 146 10.12 -0.75 -22.46
CA GLU A 146 11.15 -1.64 -23.05
C GLU A 146 10.59 -2.88 -23.76
N SER A 147 9.30 -3.18 -23.61
CA SER A 147 8.71 -4.36 -24.26
C SER A 147 8.12 -4.12 -25.64
N ASP A 148 7.85 -2.88 -26.03
CA ASP A 148 7.27 -2.56 -27.34
C ASP A 148 8.31 -2.25 -28.42
N GLU A 149 9.53 -1.82 -28.09
CA GLU A 149 10.58 -1.57 -29.08
C GLU A 149 11.26 -2.84 -29.64
N LYS A 150 11.08 -4.01 -29.00
CA LYS A 150 11.67 -5.28 -29.49
C LYS A 150 10.79 -6.09 -30.43
N LYS A 151 9.59 -5.62 -30.76
CA LYS A 151 8.69 -6.35 -31.68
C LYS A 151 8.60 -5.78 -33.09
N GLU A 152 9.16 -4.63 -33.37
CA GLU A 152 9.12 -4.05 -34.74
C GLU A 152 10.32 -4.40 -35.63
N ASP A 153 11.44 -4.89 -35.07
CA ASP A 153 12.64 -5.21 -35.87
C ASP A 153 12.71 -6.65 -36.45
N LYS A 154 11.63 -7.41 -36.36
CA LYS A 154 11.59 -8.79 -36.94
C LYS A 154 10.61 -9.00 -38.08
N LYS A 155 10.15 -7.95 -38.74
CA LYS A 155 9.24 -8.07 -39.87
C LYS A 155 9.69 -7.30 -41.14
N SER A 156 10.99 -7.17 -41.32
CA SER A 156 11.58 -6.62 -42.55
C SER A 156 12.78 -7.46 -42.99
N GLU A 157 12.54 -8.68 -43.36
CA GLU A 157 13.36 -9.46 -44.28
C GLU A 157 12.51 -10.53 -44.98
#